data_88dc2f72c7ec49ce9d4d453541db55f4
#
_entry.id   88dc2f72c7ec49ce9d4d453541db55f4
#
_cell.length_a   1.000
_cell.length_b   1.000
_cell.length_c   1.000
_cell.angle_alpha   90.00
_cell.angle_beta   90.00
_cell.angle_gamma   90.00
#
_symmetry.space_group_name_H-M   'P 1'
#
loop_
_entity.id
_entity.type
_entity.pdbx_description
1 polymer ?
#
loop_
_entity_poly.entity_id
_entity_poly.type
_entity_poly.pdbx_seq_one_letter_code
_entity_poly.pdbx_strand_id
1 'polypeptide(L)'
;MYDLIIKGGTVIDPSLGMNGPSDVAIANGTIREVGLSIDPGNAHRIVEAADYIVTPGLIDIHTHVYAGINANGVDPDEVGVYAGVTTLVDAGSTGCDNFAGFPSYVVPKSKTEIICFLHICRTGLATQPDIFSRESINLDATIRTVESNRDVIAGIKARMVSPALEIMGMEMPRLAKQAARDSGTSLMVHIGDTEQRYDPNVIRQLLPLMDEGDIITHLFTPNAGGVLDSNGRLVDEVKEARSQGIWLDTAHGRFNFSFDVGQRVLDQGLFPHCIST
;
A
#
# COMPACT_ATOMS: atom_id res chain seq x y z
N MET A 1 25.70 -24.59 -9.74
CA MET A 1 24.78 -24.63 -10.90
C MET A 1 23.55 -23.81 -10.54
N TYR A 2 23.10 -22.95 -11.41
CA TYR A 2 21.93 -22.07 -11.21
C TYR A 2 20.66 -22.73 -11.75
N ASP A 3 19.53 -22.45 -11.13
CA ASP A 3 18.22 -22.91 -11.64
C ASP A 3 17.83 -22.13 -12.89
N LEU A 4 18.15 -20.84 -12.89
CA LEU A 4 17.79 -19.88 -13.94
C LEU A 4 18.86 -18.79 -14.08
N ILE A 5 19.18 -18.45 -15.32
CA ILE A 5 19.89 -17.20 -15.66
C ILE A 5 18.96 -16.35 -16.53
N ILE A 6 18.75 -15.09 -16.16
CA ILE A 6 18.14 -14.06 -17.00
C ILE A 6 19.31 -13.31 -17.64
N LYS A 7 19.40 -13.36 -18.99
CA LYS A 7 20.59 -12.97 -19.72
C LYS A 7 20.41 -11.73 -20.58
N GLY A 8 21.35 -10.79 -20.46
CA GLY A 8 21.48 -9.66 -21.38
C GLY A 8 20.46 -8.54 -21.22
N GLY A 9 19.68 -8.53 -20.14
CA GLY A 9 18.68 -7.50 -19.88
C GLY A 9 19.28 -6.20 -19.35
N THR A 10 18.53 -5.09 -19.44
CA THR A 10 18.85 -3.86 -18.70
C THR A 10 18.32 -4.00 -17.29
N VAL A 11 19.22 -4.30 -16.35
CA VAL A 11 18.84 -4.41 -14.92
C VAL A 11 18.71 -3.02 -14.32
N ILE A 12 17.53 -2.74 -13.74
CA ILE A 12 17.24 -1.54 -12.97
C ILE A 12 16.90 -1.96 -11.54
N ASP A 13 17.83 -1.69 -10.61
CA ASP A 13 17.64 -1.92 -9.18
C ASP A 13 18.15 -0.69 -8.41
N PRO A 14 17.26 0.21 -7.98
CA PRO A 14 17.63 1.39 -7.22
C PRO A 14 18.28 1.09 -5.88
N SER A 15 17.98 -0.05 -5.25
CA SER A 15 18.55 -0.43 -3.95
C SER A 15 20.03 -0.75 -4.04
N LEU A 16 20.47 -1.25 -5.19
CA LEU A 16 21.86 -1.54 -5.51
C LEU A 16 22.53 -0.44 -6.37
N GLY A 17 21.79 0.62 -6.73
CA GLY A 17 22.26 1.66 -7.64
C GLY A 17 22.51 1.16 -9.07
N MET A 18 21.86 0.08 -9.47
CA MET A 18 22.07 -0.55 -10.79
C MET A 18 21.12 0.05 -11.83
N ASN A 19 21.67 0.39 -12.98
CA ASN A 19 20.93 0.77 -14.19
C ASN A 19 21.82 0.50 -15.42
N GLY A 20 21.72 -0.70 -15.96
CA GLY A 20 22.54 -1.08 -17.13
C GLY A 20 22.48 -2.57 -17.46
N PRO A 21 23.14 -2.97 -18.55
CA PRO A 21 23.17 -4.35 -18.99
C PRO A 21 23.75 -5.27 -17.92
N SER A 22 23.05 -6.34 -17.59
CA SER A 22 23.53 -7.36 -16.64
C SER A 22 22.77 -8.68 -16.83
N ASP A 23 23.42 -9.76 -16.43
CA ASP A 23 22.80 -11.07 -16.25
C ASP A 23 22.41 -11.25 -14.77
N VAL A 24 21.35 -11.99 -14.51
CA VAL A 24 20.88 -12.33 -13.15
C VAL A 24 20.80 -13.84 -13.01
N ALA A 25 21.56 -14.41 -12.06
CA ALA A 25 21.55 -15.84 -11.78
C ALA A 25 20.80 -16.15 -10.48
N ILE A 26 19.92 -17.14 -10.56
CA ILE A 26 19.01 -17.56 -9.50
C ILE A 26 19.27 -19.04 -9.17
N ALA A 27 19.36 -19.34 -7.88
CA ALA A 27 19.41 -20.70 -7.39
C ALA A 27 18.65 -20.83 -6.04
N ASN A 28 17.85 -21.86 -5.90
CA ASN A 28 17.01 -22.12 -4.74
C ASN A 28 16.09 -20.93 -4.39
N GLY A 29 15.45 -20.35 -5.42
CA GLY A 29 14.53 -19.23 -5.27
C GLY A 29 15.18 -17.90 -4.86
N THR A 30 16.50 -17.79 -4.90
CA THR A 30 17.25 -16.59 -4.44
C THR A 30 18.18 -16.11 -5.55
N ILE A 31 18.29 -14.79 -5.73
CA ILE A 31 19.32 -14.19 -6.58
C ILE A 31 20.69 -14.47 -5.94
N ARG A 32 21.60 -15.08 -6.71
CA ARG A 32 22.93 -15.46 -6.25
C ARG A 32 24.03 -14.59 -6.84
N GLU A 33 23.80 -14.10 -8.04
CA GLU A 33 24.79 -13.31 -8.75
C GLU A 33 24.08 -12.33 -9.69
N VAL A 34 24.61 -11.12 -9.79
CA VAL A 34 24.25 -10.14 -10.82
C VAL A 34 25.57 -9.65 -11.42
N GLY A 35 25.74 -9.78 -12.74
CA GLY A 35 27.00 -9.45 -13.38
C GLY A 35 26.88 -9.27 -14.89
N LEU A 36 27.95 -8.73 -15.51
CA LEU A 36 27.97 -8.43 -16.95
C LEU A 36 27.99 -9.65 -17.86
N SER A 37 28.49 -10.80 -17.38
CA SER A 37 28.61 -12.01 -18.19
C SER A 37 28.68 -13.23 -17.28
N ILE A 38 27.54 -13.86 -17.05
CA ILE A 38 27.45 -15.12 -16.32
C ILE A 38 27.47 -16.26 -17.32
N ASP A 39 28.29 -17.28 -17.07
CA ASP A 39 28.42 -18.42 -17.96
C ASP A 39 27.09 -19.21 -18.06
N PRO A 40 26.45 -19.24 -19.25
CA PRO A 40 25.20 -19.94 -19.44
C PRO A 40 25.31 -21.46 -19.24
N GLY A 41 26.50 -22.05 -19.37
CA GLY A 41 26.76 -23.46 -19.11
C GLY A 41 26.51 -23.89 -17.67
N ASN A 42 26.38 -22.93 -16.75
CA ASN A 42 26.11 -23.16 -15.34
C ASN A 42 24.63 -23.08 -14.95
N ALA A 43 23.69 -23.08 -15.89
CA ALA A 43 22.25 -22.95 -15.60
C ALA A 43 21.42 -24.11 -16.21
N HIS A 44 20.37 -24.48 -15.48
CA HIS A 44 19.36 -25.42 -16.00
C HIS A 44 18.43 -24.75 -17.03
N ARG A 45 18.17 -23.46 -16.87
CA ARG A 45 17.29 -22.66 -17.75
C ARG A 45 17.90 -21.29 -18.00
N ILE A 46 17.74 -20.80 -19.22
CA ILE A 46 18.12 -19.44 -19.61
C ILE A 46 16.87 -18.72 -20.11
N VAL A 47 16.70 -17.46 -19.71
CA VAL A 47 15.74 -16.52 -20.25
C VAL A 47 16.53 -15.41 -20.92
N GLU A 48 16.44 -15.33 -22.25
CA GLU A 48 17.03 -14.22 -23.00
C GLU A 48 16.21 -12.96 -22.76
N ALA A 49 16.86 -11.95 -22.21
CA ALA A 49 16.26 -10.67 -21.84
C ALA A 49 16.88 -9.47 -22.59
N ALA A 50 17.59 -9.73 -23.68
CA ALA A 50 18.06 -8.66 -24.56
C ALA A 50 16.88 -7.75 -24.95
N ASP A 51 17.05 -6.44 -24.87
CA ASP A 51 16.01 -5.44 -25.12
C ASP A 51 14.88 -5.36 -24.08
N TYR A 52 14.95 -6.14 -23.01
CA TYR A 52 14.01 -6.06 -21.88
C TYR A 52 14.62 -5.38 -20.66
N ILE A 53 13.74 -4.74 -19.87
CA ILE A 53 14.08 -4.25 -18.54
C ILE A 53 13.88 -5.40 -17.56
N VAL A 54 14.85 -5.61 -16.69
CA VAL A 54 14.80 -6.57 -15.57
C VAL A 54 14.85 -5.81 -14.28
N THR A 55 13.81 -5.95 -13.45
CA THR A 55 13.70 -5.29 -12.16
C THR A 55 13.53 -6.31 -11.05
N PRO A 56 13.79 -5.96 -9.78
CA PRO A 56 13.20 -6.68 -8.65
C PRO A 56 11.69 -6.80 -8.83
N GLY A 57 11.07 -7.78 -8.17
CA GLY A 57 9.63 -7.98 -8.24
C GLY A 57 8.87 -6.69 -7.87
N LEU A 58 7.87 -6.32 -8.66
CA LEU A 58 7.05 -5.15 -8.40
C LEU A 58 6.15 -5.40 -7.18
N ILE A 59 5.96 -4.36 -6.38
CA ILE A 59 5.11 -4.37 -5.20
C ILE A 59 3.99 -3.34 -5.41
N ASP A 60 2.73 -3.80 -5.36
CA ASP A 60 1.58 -2.90 -5.29
C ASP A 60 1.17 -2.75 -3.83
N ILE A 61 1.32 -1.54 -3.29
CA ILE A 61 1.09 -1.28 -1.87
C ILE A 61 -0.37 -0.97 -1.51
N HIS A 62 -1.29 -0.98 -2.49
CA HIS A 62 -2.70 -0.70 -2.21
C HIS A 62 -3.64 -1.52 -3.08
N THR A 63 -3.98 -2.68 -2.62
CA THR A 63 -4.96 -3.58 -3.25
C THR A 63 -6.03 -4.03 -2.26
N HIS A 64 -7.07 -4.67 -2.75
CA HIS A 64 -8.08 -5.34 -1.94
C HIS A 64 -8.24 -6.76 -2.46
N VAL A 65 -7.63 -7.74 -1.79
CA VAL A 65 -7.52 -9.11 -2.29
C VAL A 65 -8.27 -10.15 -1.43
N TYR A 66 -9.25 -9.71 -0.66
CA TYR A 66 -10.16 -10.60 0.06
C TYR A 66 -11.46 -10.78 -0.73
N ALA A 67 -11.35 -11.50 -1.86
CA ALA A 67 -12.48 -11.77 -2.75
C ALA A 67 -13.64 -12.45 -2.01
N GLY A 68 -14.85 -11.99 -2.28
CA GLY A 68 -16.07 -12.51 -1.67
C GLY A 68 -16.40 -12.03 -0.26
N ILE A 69 -15.46 -11.33 0.41
CA ILE A 69 -15.70 -10.72 1.74
C ILE A 69 -15.98 -9.23 1.60
N ASN A 70 -15.22 -8.55 0.76
CA ASN A 70 -15.44 -7.13 0.49
C ASN A 70 -15.86 -6.93 -0.97
N ALA A 71 -16.69 -5.91 -1.21
CA ALA A 71 -17.27 -5.64 -2.54
C ALA A 71 -16.21 -5.26 -3.60
N ASN A 72 -15.05 -4.78 -3.18
CA ASN A 72 -13.92 -4.42 -4.05
C ASN A 72 -12.87 -5.53 -4.13
N GLY A 73 -13.08 -6.66 -3.43
CA GLY A 73 -12.11 -7.75 -3.36
C GLY A 73 -11.98 -8.47 -4.70
N VAL A 74 -10.74 -8.60 -5.17
CA VAL A 74 -10.37 -9.32 -6.40
C VAL A 74 -9.50 -10.53 -6.08
N ASP A 75 -9.36 -11.43 -7.03
CA ASP A 75 -8.41 -12.54 -6.92
C ASP A 75 -6.98 -12.01 -6.91
N PRO A 76 -6.14 -12.38 -5.92
CA PRO A 76 -4.80 -11.86 -5.80
C PRO A 76 -3.88 -12.22 -6.99
N ASP A 77 -4.02 -13.38 -7.59
CA ASP A 77 -3.14 -13.77 -8.69
C ASP A 77 -3.49 -13.03 -9.99
N GLU A 78 -4.77 -12.67 -10.20
CA GLU A 78 -5.21 -11.90 -11.38
C GLU A 78 -4.58 -10.49 -11.42
N VAL A 79 -4.47 -9.84 -10.26
CA VAL A 79 -3.86 -8.49 -10.16
C VAL A 79 -2.39 -8.54 -9.73
N GLY A 80 -1.92 -9.70 -9.32
CA GLY A 80 -0.55 -9.97 -8.88
C GLY A 80 0.30 -10.57 -10.00
N VAL A 81 0.73 -11.82 -9.84
CA VAL A 81 1.72 -12.45 -10.75
C VAL A 81 1.25 -12.52 -12.19
N TYR A 82 -0.03 -12.60 -12.49
CA TYR A 82 -0.54 -12.59 -13.86
C TYR A 82 -0.54 -11.18 -14.49
N ALA A 83 -0.50 -10.13 -13.65
CA ALA A 83 -0.34 -8.74 -14.09
C ALA A 83 1.12 -8.25 -13.99
N GLY A 84 2.07 -9.10 -13.56
CA GLY A 84 3.49 -8.75 -13.44
C GLY A 84 3.90 -8.18 -12.08
N VAL A 85 3.02 -8.21 -11.07
CA VAL A 85 3.29 -7.80 -9.70
C VAL A 85 3.54 -9.04 -8.84
N THR A 86 4.63 -9.05 -8.09
CA THR A 86 5.03 -10.23 -7.31
C THR A 86 4.54 -10.20 -5.87
N THR A 87 4.30 -9.00 -5.34
CA THR A 87 3.84 -8.79 -3.96
C THR A 87 2.70 -7.79 -3.93
N LEU A 88 1.61 -8.13 -3.26
CA LEU A 88 0.44 -7.29 -3.06
C LEU A 88 0.29 -6.93 -1.59
N VAL A 89 -0.04 -5.68 -1.31
CA VAL A 89 -0.41 -5.24 0.03
C VAL A 89 -1.91 -5.00 0.07
N ASP A 90 -2.63 -5.83 0.83
CA ASP A 90 -4.06 -5.62 1.09
C ASP A 90 -4.24 -4.42 2.02
N ALA A 91 -4.91 -3.39 1.53
CA ALA A 91 -5.06 -2.12 2.22
C ALA A 91 -6.30 -2.07 3.13
N GLY A 92 -6.50 -3.09 3.94
CA GLY A 92 -7.51 -3.10 5.00
C GLY A 92 -8.82 -3.77 4.63
N SER A 93 -8.82 -4.76 3.76
CA SER A 93 -10.03 -5.56 3.49
C SER A 93 -10.54 -6.27 4.74
N THR A 94 -9.66 -6.55 5.71
CA THR A 94 -9.97 -7.26 6.96
C THR A 94 -9.65 -6.41 8.19
N GLY A 95 -10.37 -6.65 9.27
CA GLY A 95 -10.11 -6.14 10.61
C GLY A 95 -9.94 -7.28 11.61
N CYS A 96 -9.80 -6.96 12.89
CA CYS A 96 -9.44 -7.95 13.92
C CYS A 96 -10.47 -9.10 14.08
N ASP A 97 -11.74 -8.88 13.78
CA ASP A 97 -12.78 -9.90 13.97
C ASP A 97 -12.83 -10.96 12.86
N ASN A 98 -12.39 -10.62 11.65
CA ASN A 98 -12.44 -11.51 10.48
C ASN A 98 -11.07 -11.81 9.87
N PHE A 99 -9.98 -11.34 10.49
CA PHE A 99 -8.62 -11.53 10.00
C PHE A 99 -8.24 -13.01 9.84
N ALA A 100 -8.66 -13.88 10.76
CA ALA A 100 -8.29 -15.29 10.74
C ALA A 100 -8.62 -16.02 9.42
N GLY A 101 -9.62 -15.55 8.68
CA GLY A 101 -9.96 -16.07 7.37
C GLY A 101 -8.93 -15.69 6.28
N PHE A 102 -8.24 -14.57 6.44
CA PHE A 102 -7.29 -14.08 5.44
C PHE A 102 -6.06 -14.99 5.29
N PRO A 103 -5.26 -15.26 6.34
CA PRO A 103 -4.15 -16.19 6.27
C PRO A 103 -4.58 -17.65 6.08
N SER A 104 -5.85 -18.00 6.37
CA SER A 104 -6.32 -19.39 6.23
C SER A 104 -6.81 -19.72 4.81
N TYR A 105 -7.39 -18.75 4.10
CA TYR A 105 -8.10 -19.03 2.84
C TYR A 105 -7.63 -18.19 1.66
N VAL A 106 -6.96 -17.07 1.87
CA VAL A 106 -6.47 -16.20 0.79
C VAL A 106 -4.97 -16.46 0.57
N VAL A 107 -4.14 -16.17 1.56
CA VAL A 107 -2.68 -16.27 1.46
C VAL A 107 -2.19 -17.64 0.97
N PRO A 108 -2.64 -18.78 1.51
CA PRO A 108 -2.11 -20.09 1.10
C PRO A 108 -2.51 -20.54 -0.31
N LYS A 109 -3.50 -19.89 -0.91
CA LYS A 109 -3.98 -20.24 -2.26
C LYS A 109 -3.36 -19.36 -3.33
N SER A 110 -2.76 -18.25 -2.95
CA SER A 110 -2.15 -17.30 -3.87
C SER A 110 -0.73 -17.73 -4.26
N LYS A 111 -0.36 -17.52 -5.50
CA LYS A 111 1.02 -17.57 -5.99
C LYS A 111 1.73 -16.25 -5.74
N THR A 112 0.96 -15.17 -5.68
CA THR A 112 1.44 -13.82 -5.37
C THR A 112 1.69 -13.73 -3.88
N GLU A 113 2.79 -13.13 -3.48
CA GLU A 113 3.05 -12.82 -2.08
C GLU A 113 2.04 -11.78 -1.59
N ILE A 114 1.47 -11.99 -0.41
CA ILE A 114 0.45 -11.10 0.15
C ILE A 114 0.87 -10.63 1.54
N ILE A 115 0.88 -9.31 1.71
CA ILE A 115 1.03 -8.61 2.98
C ILE A 115 -0.26 -7.84 3.24
N CYS A 116 -0.55 -7.47 4.49
CA CYS A 116 -1.80 -6.80 4.87
C CYS A 116 -1.53 -5.59 5.76
N PHE A 117 -2.26 -4.51 5.55
CA PHE A 117 -2.53 -3.49 6.56
C PHE A 117 -3.88 -3.80 7.21
N LEU A 118 -3.88 -4.11 8.50
CA LEU A 118 -5.10 -4.46 9.22
C LEU A 118 -5.97 -3.21 9.43
N HIS A 119 -7.23 -3.26 9.02
CA HIS A 119 -8.12 -2.13 9.21
C HIS A 119 -8.42 -1.90 10.70
N ILE A 120 -8.45 -0.63 11.12
CA ILE A 120 -8.79 -0.27 12.50
C ILE A 120 -10.23 -0.64 12.86
N CYS A 121 -11.15 -0.65 11.89
CA CYS A 121 -12.49 -1.21 12.05
C CYS A 121 -12.40 -2.73 12.21
N ARG A 122 -13.14 -3.27 13.17
CA ARG A 122 -13.16 -4.69 13.54
C ARG A 122 -13.40 -5.66 12.38
N THR A 123 -14.19 -5.25 11.39
CA THR A 123 -14.60 -6.08 10.24
C THR A 123 -13.90 -5.68 8.94
N GLY A 124 -13.01 -4.69 8.97
CA GLY A 124 -12.42 -4.13 7.76
C GLY A 124 -13.48 -3.59 6.80
N LEU A 125 -13.30 -3.82 5.51
CA LEU A 125 -14.25 -3.42 4.46
C LEU A 125 -15.34 -4.46 4.17
N ALA A 126 -15.50 -5.47 5.03
CA ALA A 126 -16.59 -6.44 4.90
C ALA A 126 -17.96 -5.81 5.14
N THR A 127 -18.01 -4.67 5.81
CA THR A 127 -19.23 -3.86 6.02
C THR A 127 -19.08 -2.48 5.40
N GLN A 128 -20.19 -1.93 4.91
CA GLN A 128 -20.26 -0.54 4.42
C GLN A 128 -21.48 0.14 5.06
N PRO A 129 -21.32 1.25 5.78
CA PRO A 129 -20.03 1.88 6.11
C PRO A 129 -19.16 0.99 7.02
N ASP A 130 -17.84 1.18 6.93
CA ASP A 130 -16.86 0.45 7.76
C ASP A 130 -16.98 0.80 9.24
N ILE A 131 -17.11 2.08 9.57
CA ILE A 131 -17.33 2.58 10.94
C ILE A 131 -18.70 3.24 11.00
N PHE A 132 -19.59 2.68 11.81
CA PHE A 132 -20.97 3.14 12.04
C PHE A 132 -21.25 3.45 13.51
N SER A 133 -20.33 3.15 14.41
CA SER A 133 -20.34 3.50 15.83
C SER A 133 -18.94 3.42 16.42
N ARG A 134 -18.76 3.88 17.67
CA ARG A 134 -17.48 3.77 18.37
C ARG A 134 -17.07 2.31 18.61
N GLU A 135 -18.03 1.43 18.81
CA GLU A 135 -17.83 -0.01 19.02
C GLU A 135 -17.35 -0.74 17.75
N SER A 136 -17.37 -0.07 16.59
CA SER A 136 -16.76 -0.57 15.36
C SER A 136 -15.23 -0.69 15.47
N ILE A 137 -14.62 -0.09 16.50
CA ILE A 137 -13.19 -0.19 16.81
C ILE A 137 -12.99 -0.99 18.10
N ASN A 138 -12.03 -1.91 18.07
CA ASN A 138 -11.52 -2.61 19.25
C ASN A 138 -9.99 -2.55 19.25
N LEU A 139 -9.45 -1.51 19.91
CA LEU A 139 -8.02 -1.23 19.92
C LEU A 139 -7.18 -2.41 20.39
N ASP A 140 -7.55 -2.99 21.54
CA ASP A 140 -6.81 -4.11 22.15
C ASP A 140 -6.82 -5.37 21.27
N ALA A 141 -7.96 -5.68 20.64
CA ALA A 141 -8.05 -6.81 19.73
C ALA A 141 -7.23 -6.55 18.45
N THR A 142 -7.24 -5.33 17.93
CA THR A 142 -6.44 -4.94 16.77
C THR A 142 -4.95 -5.11 17.06
N ILE A 143 -4.45 -4.60 18.18
CA ILE A 143 -3.03 -4.74 18.59
C ILE A 143 -2.65 -6.22 18.72
N ARG A 144 -3.43 -7.01 19.46
CA ARG A 144 -3.17 -8.45 19.61
C ARG A 144 -3.17 -9.20 18.27
N THR A 145 -4.05 -8.82 17.34
CA THR A 145 -4.09 -9.46 16.01
C THR A 145 -2.81 -9.16 15.23
N VAL A 146 -2.31 -7.92 15.26
CA VAL A 146 -1.03 -7.56 14.64
C VAL A 146 0.12 -8.33 15.29
N GLU A 147 0.21 -8.33 16.62
CA GLU A 147 1.30 -9.00 17.36
C GLU A 147 1.39 -10.49 17.08
N SER A 148 0.24 -11.13 16.88
CA SER A 148 0.16 -12.58 16.63
C SER A 148 0.38 -12.97 15.15
N ASN A 149 0.47 -11.98 14.22
CA ASN A 149 0.51 -12.23 12.78
C ASN A 149 1.48 -11.27 12.06
N ARG A 150 2.65 -11.03 12.64
CA ARG A 150 3.66 -10.09 12.11
C ARG A 150 4.29 -10.54 10.79
N ASP A 151 4.13 -11.77 10.44
CA ASP A 151 4.55 -12.36 9.16
C ASP A 151 3.65 -11.95 7.99
N VAL A 152 2.42 -11.54 8.28
CA VAL A 152 1.43 -11.12 7.26
C VAL A 152 1.03 -9.65 7.44
N ILE A 153 0.95 -9.14 8.68
CA ILE A 153 0.49 -7.78 8.95
C ILE A 153 1.67 -6.81 9.06
N ALA A 154 1.77 -5.87 8.12
CA ALA A 154 2.80 -4.83 8.09
C ALA A 154 2.37 -3.52 8.77
N GLY A 155 1.08 -3.29 8.96
CA GLY A 155 0.60 -2.02 9.51
C GLY A 155 -0.90 -1.96 9.79
N ILE A 156 -1.33 -0.76 10.16
CA ILE A 156 -2.73 -0.42 10.43
C ILE A 156 -3.29 0.43 9.30
N LYS A 157 -4.52 0.14 8.86
CA LYS A 157 -5.27 0.95 7.89
C LYS A 157 -6.36 1.75 8.57
N ALA A 158 -6.50 3.02 8.21
CA ALA A 158 -7.63 3.87 8.56
C ALA A 158 -8.18 4.59 7.32
N ARG A 159 -9.45 4.97 7.36
CA ARG A 159 -10.11 5.73 6.29
C ARG A 159 -10.72 7.01 6.82
N MET A 160 -10.25 8.15 6.34
CA MET A 160 -10.76 9.49 6.68
C MET A 160 -11.96 9.83 5.81
N VAL A 161 -13.09 9.11 6.01
CA VAL A 161 -14.31 9.22 5.21
C VAL A 161 -15.55 9.31 6.11
N SER A 162 -16.65 9.87 5.60
CA SER A 162 -17.97 9.81 6.24
C SER A 162 -18.57 8.40 6.11
N PRO A 163 -19.35 7.93 7.08
CA PRO A 163 -19.74 8.60 8.31
C PRO A 163 -18.74 8.49 9.46
N ALA A 164 -17.61 7.79 9.29
CA ALA A 164 -16.63 7.59 10.36
C ALA A 164 -16.16 8.92 10.99
N LEU A 165 -15.86 9.91 10.16
CA LEU A 165 -15.46 11.24 10.61
C LEU A 165 -16.57 12.00 11.33
N GLU A 166 -17.83 11.83 10.91
CA GLU A 166 -18.98 12.46 11.59
C GLU A 166 -19.24 11.86 12.96
N ILE A 167 -19.02 10.54 13.11
CA ILE A 167 -19.26 9.80 14.36
C ILE A 167 -18.14 10.01 15.36
N MET A 168 -16.89 9.97 14.92
CA MET A 168 -15.72 9.92 15.78
C MET A 168 -14.77 11.11 15.63
N GLY A 169 -14.91 11.89 14.55
CA GLY A 169 -13.97 12.99 14.26
C GLY A 169 -12.54 12.49 14.22
N MET A 170 -11.64 13.27 14.77
CA MET A 170 -10.22 12.95 14.86
C MET A 170 -9.87 11.88 15.91
N GLU A 171 -10.84 11.38 16.67
CA GLU A 171 -10.58 10.25 17.56
C GLU A 171 -10.25 8.98 16.78
N MET A 172 -10.95 8.72 15.68
CA MET A 172 -10.71 7.53 14.85
C MET A 172 -9.25 7.43 14.37
N PRO A 173 -8.66 8.44 13.69
CA PRO A 173 -7.25 8.34 13.26
C PRO A 173 -6.27 8.35 14.44
N ARG A 174 -6.61 8.95 15.60
CA ARG A 174 -5.78 8.83 16.81
C ARG A 174 -5.73 7.40 17.34
N LEU A 175 -6.86 6.70 17.37
CA LEU A 175 -6.91 5.28 17.78
C LEU A 175 -6.14 4.40 16.80
N ALA A 176 -6.27 4.66 15.49
CA ALA A 176 -5.50 3.94 14.47
C ALA A 176 -3.99 4.18 14.63
N LYS A 177 -3.58 5.43 14.89
CA LYS A 177 -2.16 5.75 15.15
C LYS A 177 -1.66 5.12 16.44
N GLN A 178 -2.48 5.11 17.49
CA GLN A 178 -2.15 4.42 18.72
C GLN A 178 -1.94 2.92 18.47
N ALA A 179 -2.86 2.26 17.74
CA ALA A 179 -2.69 0.85 17.39
C ALA A 179 -1.38 0.57 16.64
N ALA A 180 -1.03 1.44 15.68
CA ALA A 180 0.22 1.33 14.93
C ALA A 180 1.46 1.49 15.82
N ARG A 181 1.48 2.49 16.70
CA ARG A 181 2.57 2.73 17.65
C ARG A 181 2.73 1.59 18.65
N ASP A 182 1.63 1.17 19.27
CA ASP A 182 1.65 0.13 20.30
C ASP A 182 2.03 -1.25 19.75
N SER A 183 1.70 -1.51 18.47
CA SER A 183 2.13 -2.70 17.76
C SER A 183 3.47 -2.56 17.03
N GLY A 184 4.11 -1.39 17.03
CA GLY A 184 5.39 -1.15 16.37
C GLY A 184 5.32 -1.27 14.85
N THR A 185 4.24 -0.78 14.25
CA THR A 185 3.99 -0.82 12.79
C THR A 185 3.65 0.57 12.24
N SER A 186 3.55 0.70 10.91
CA SER A 186 3.15 1.95 10.26
C SER A 186 1.64 2.08 10.15
N LEU A 187 1.17 3.33 10.01
CA LEU A 187 -0.21 3.67 9.72
C LEU A 187 -0.37 4.05 8.23
N MET A 188 -1.33 3.46 7.53
CA MET A 188 -1.76 3.89 6.20
C MET A 188 -3.13 4.56 6.30
N VAL A 189 -3.25 5.78 5.79
CA VAL A 189 -4.49 6.55 5.86
C VAL A 189 -5.03 6.87 4.47
N HIS A 190 -6.26 6.42 4.21
CA HIS A 190 -7.06 6.85 3.07
C HIS A 190 -7.57 8.27 3.31
N ILE A 191 -7.25 9.20 2.41
CA ILE A 191 -7.76 10.57 2.40
C ILE A 191 -8.76 10.77 1.27
N GLY A 192 -9.60 11.78 1.40
CA GLY A 192 -10.61 12.12 0.38
C GLY A 192 -11.98 11.53 0.69
N ASP A 193 -12.85 12.34 1.31
CA ASP A 193 -14.22 11.98 1.65
C ASP A 193 -15.17 12.22 0.47
N THR A 194 -15.62 11.16 -0.17
CA THR A 194 -16.56 11.23 -1.31
C THR A 194 -17.91 11.81 -0.94
N GLU A 195 -18.34 11.71 0.31
CA GLU A 195 -19.62 12.23 0.78
C GLU A 195 -19.54 13.69 1.22
N GLN A 196 -18.34 14.22 1.41
CA GLN A 196 -18.04 15.61 1.73
C GLN A 196 -18.81 16.18 2.93
N ARG A 197 -19.06 15.32 3.94
CA ARG A 197 -19.87 15.69 5.11
C ARG A 197 -19.04 16.19 6.28
N TYR A 198 -17.71 16.14 6.19
CA TYR A 198 -16.80 16.58 7.23
C TYR A 198 -15.95 17.76 6.75
N ASP A 199 -15.10 18.29 7.65
CA ASP A 199 -14.21 19.42 7.37
C ASP A 199 -13.31 19.12 6.15
N PRO A 200 -13.41 19.91 5.06
CA PRO A 200 -12.55 19.73 3.89
C PRO A 200 -11.06 19.95 4.17
N ASN A 201 -10.72 20.58 5.30
CA ASN A 201 -9.33 20.80 5.74
C ASN A 201 -8.84 19.75 6.74
N VAL A 202 -9.55 18.65 6.89
CA VAL A 202 -9.22 17.59 7.86
C VAL A 202 -7.80 17.05 7.70
N ILE A 203 -7.21 17.14 6.50
CA ILE A 203 -5.81 16.78 6.25
C ILE A 203 -4.84 17.51 7.19
N ARG A 204 -5.08 18.80 7.50
CA ARG A 204 -4.26 19.60 8.41
C ARG A 204 -4.32 19.11 9.86
N GLN A 205 -5.41 18.43 10.23
CA GLN A 205 -5.57 17.81 11.55
C GLN A 205 -4.95 16.41 11.60
N LEU A 206 -4.89 15.71 10.45
CA LEU A 206 -4.30 14.38 10.33
C LEU A 206 -2.77 14.42 10.40
N LEU A 207 -2.13 15.30 9.62
CA LEU A 207 -0.68 15.32 9.43
C LEU A 207 0.11 15.36 10.75
N PRO A 208 -0.27 16.17 11.77
CA PRO A 208 0.43 16.20 13.05
C PRO A 208 0.33 14.90 13.88
N LEU A 209 -0.53 13.97 13.50
CA LEU A 209 -0.64 12.66 14.15
C LEU A 209 0.29 11.61 13.56
N MET A 210 0.81 11.85 12.35
CA MET A 210 1.60 10.89 11.59
C MET A 210 3.09 10.97 11.94
N ASP A 211 3.78 9.85 11.81
CA ASP A 211 5.21 9.73 12.05
C ASP A 211 5.93 9.29 10.77
N GLU A 212 7.27 9.34 10.76
CA GLU A 212 8.11 8.76 9.70
C GLU A 212 7.70 7.30 9.40
N GLY A 213 7.55 6.97 8.12
CA GLY A 213 7.13 5.64 7.67
C GLY A 213 5.62 5.43 7.60
N ASP A 214 4.79 6.38 8.06
CA ASP A 214 3.36 6.35 7.81
C ASP A 214 3.05 6.71 6.35
N ILE A 215 1.88 6.31 5.86
CA ILE A 215 1.51 6.42 4.44
C ILE A 215 0.20 7.20 4.31
N ILE A 216 0.20 8.24 3.49
CA ILE A 216 -1.02 8.86 2.96
C ILE A 216 -1.31 8.26 1.60
N THR A 217 -2.49 7.67 1.44
CA THR A 217 -2.91 7.07 0.17
C THR A 217 -4.08 7.82 -0.44
N HIS A 218 -4.17 7.78 -1.79
CA HIS A 218 -5.04 8.59 -2.65
C HIS A 218 -4.59 10.05 -2.79
N LEU A 219 -3.29 10.24 -2.99
CA LEU A 219 -2.68 11.58 -3.13
C LEU A 219 -3.41 12.48 -4.14
N PHE A 220 -3.91 11.91 -5.24
CA PHE A 220 -4.56 12.66 -6.32
C PHE A 220 -6.09 12.63 -6.26
N THR A 221 -6.64 12.43 -5.05
CA THR A 221 -8.09 12.44 -4.86
C THR A 221 -8.71 13.80 -5.17
N PRO A 222 -9.81 13.85 -5.93
CA PRO A 222 -10.59 15.08 -6.12
C PRO A 222 -11.54 15.39 -4.95
N ASN A 223 -11.65 14.47 -4.00
CA ASN A 223 -12.61 14.53 -2.91
C ASN A 223 -12.14 15.47 -1.78
N ALA A 224 -13.08 15.95 -0.97
CA ALA A 224 -12.79 16.81 0.18
C ALA A 224 -11.83 16.11 1.18
N GLY A 225 -10.97 16.88 1.83
CA GLY A 225 -9.93 16.34 2.72
C GLY A 225 -8.70 15.81 2.00
N GLY A 226 -8.57 16.08 0.69
CA GLY A 226 -7.36 15.82 -0.10
C GLY A 226 -6.24 16.83 0.19
N VAL A 227 -5.19 16.78 -0.64
CA VAL A 227 -3.97 17.59 -0.44
C VAL A 227 -4.03 18.99 -1.04
N LEU A 228 -5.07 19.32 -1.83
CA LEU A 228 -5.30 20.65 -2.38
C LEU A 228 -6.37 21.38 -1.58
N ASP A 229 -6.17 22.67 -1.35
CA ASP A 229 -7.18 23.57 -0.78
C ASP A 229 -8.26 23.94 -1.81
N SER A 230 -9.27 24.71 -1.39
CA SER A 230 -10.37 25.18 -2.24
C SER A 230 -9.92 26.05 -3.43
N ASN A 231 -8.71 26.58 -3.42
CA ASN A 231 -8.12 27.36 -4.49
C ASN A 231 -7.23 26.53 -5.42
N GLY A 232 -7.16 25.20 -5.20
CA GLY A 232 -6.29 24.28 -5.94
C GLY A 232 -4.81 24.43 -5.60
N ARG A 233 -4.48 25.00 -4.42
CA ARG A 233 -3.12 25.11 -3.93
C ARG A 233 -2.81 23.94 -3.02
N LEU A 234 -1.60 23.44 -3.13
CA LEU A 234 -1.12 22.41 -2.23
C LEU A 234 -1.08 22.93 -0.80
N VAL A 235 -1.61 22.14 0.11
CA VAL A 235 -1.54 22.39 1.56
C VAL A 235 -0.08 22.29 1.99
N ASP A 236 0.48 23.37 2.52
CA ASP A 236 1.94 23.47 2.82
C ASP A 236 2.39 22.38 3.79
N GLU A 237 1.55 22.01 4.76
CA GLU A 237 1.82 20.96 5.74
C GLU A 237 2.05 19.59 5.09
N VAL A 238 1.57 19.34 3.87
CA VAL A 238 1.82 18.09 3.13
C VAL A 238 3.28 18.02 2.66
N LYS A 239 3.86 19.16 2.23
CA LYS A 239 5.29 19.21 1.87
C LYS A 239 6.17 18.97 3.09
N GLU A 240 5.78 19.55 4.22
CA GLU A 240 6.48 19.35 5.49
C GLU A 240 6.42 17.87 5.92
N ALA A 241 5.23 17.27 5.91
CA ALA A 241 5.01 15.86 6.23
C ALA A 241 5.89 14.94 5.35
N ARG A 242 5.95 15.22 4.03
CA ARG A 242 6.83 14.48 3.13
C ARG A 242 8.31 14.60 3.55
N SER A 243 8.75 15.79 3.94
CA SER A 243 10.14 16.00 4.38
C SER A 243 10.46 15.31 5.72
N GLN A 244 9.44 15.03 6.52
CA GLN A 244 9.52 14.28 7.78
C GLN A 244 9.43 12.75 7.59
N GLY A 245 9.42 12.26 6.34
CA GLY A 245 9.43 10.83 6.05
C GLY A 245 8.06 10.17 5.94
N ILE A 246 6.98 10.95 5.84
CA ILE A 246 5.64 10.42 5.53
C ILE A 246 5.59 10.08 4.04
N TRP A 247 5.18 8.88 3.72
CA TRP A 247 5.08 8.39 2.35
C TRP A 247 3.77 8.82 1.70
N LEU A 248 3.85 9.14 0.42
CA LEU A 248 2.72 9.58 -0.40
C LEU A 248 2.49 8.56 -1.51
N ASP A 249 1.28 8.01 -1.55
CA ASP A 249 0.88 6.97 -2.48
C ASP A 249 -0.30 7.42 -3.34
N THR A 250 -0.29 7.08 -4.63
CA THR A 250 -1.35 7.47 -5.56
C THR A 250 -2.62 6.68 -5.35
N ALA A 251 -2.53 5.37 -5.20
CA ALA A 251 -3.65 4.44 -5.07
C ALA A 251 -4.84 4.88 -5.92
N HIS A 252 -4.70 4.77 -7.22
CA HIS A 252 -5.58 5.56 -8.09
C HIS A 252 -7.06 5.14 -8.01
N GLY A 253 -7.42 3.92 -7.72
CA GLY A 253 -8.79 3.48 -7.45
C GLY A 253 -9.92 4.22 -8.21
N ARG A 254 -11.11 3.69 -8.20
CA ARG A 254 -12.21 4.17 -9.05
C ARG A 254 -12.66 5.62 -8.80
N PHE A 255 -12.67 6.06 -7.52
CA PHE A 255 -13.25 7.36 -7.11
C PHE A 255 -12.23 8.30 -6.48
N ASN A 256 -11.00 7.86 -6.32
CA ASN A 256 -9.99 8.55 -5.53
C ASN A 256 -8.84 9.10 -6.37
N PHE A 257 -9.04 9.24 -7.68
CA PHE A 257 -8.02 9.71 -8.60
C PHE A 257 -8.60 10.70 -9.61
N SER A 258 -7.85 11.77 -9.84
CA SER A 258 -8.12 12.75 -10.90
C SER A 258 -6.82 13.17 -11.56
N PHE A 259 -6.75 13.08 -12.89
CA PHE A 259 -5.59 13.57 -13.65
C PHE A 259 -5.39 15.07 -13.47
N ASP A 260 -6.48 15.86 -13.38
CA ASP A 260 -6.39 17.32 -13.14
C ASP A 260 -5.77 17.61 -11.77
N VAL A 261 -6.20 16.90 -10.71
CA VAL A 261 -5.58 17.03 -9.39
C VAL A 261 -4.13 16.57 -9.42
N GLY A 262 -3.85 15.43 -10.06
CA GLY A 262 -2.49 14.92 -10.19
C GLY A 262 -1.57 15.93 -10.87
N GLN A 263 -2.00 16.49 -12.00
CA GLN A 263 -1.22 17.52 -12.71
C GLN A 263 -0.94 18.73 -11.82
N ARG A 264 -1.96 19.26 -11.13
CA ARG A 264 -1.80 20.41 -10.22
C ARG A 264 -0.86 20.12 -9.05
N VAL A 265 -0.89 18.90 -8.50
CA VAL A 265 0.01 18.51 -7.42
C VAL A 265 1.45 18.42 -7.92
N LEU A 266 1.67 17.80 -9.09
CA LEU A 266 2.99 17.66 -9.71
C LEU A 266 3.56 19.02 -10.13
N ASP A 267 2.75 19.93 -10.70
CA ASP A 267 3.16 21.29 -11.09
C ASP A 267 3.60 22.14 -9.89
N GLN A 268 3.12 21.81 -8.69
CA GLN A 268 3.55 22.44 -7.43
C GLN A 268 4.74 21.72 -6.76
N GLY A 269 5.36 20.75 -7.47
CA GLY A 269 6.59 20.10 -7.08
C GLY A 269 6.44 18.99 -6.02
N LEU A 270 5.21 18.46 -5.82
CA LEU A 270 5.00 17.31 -4.96
C LEU A 270 4.85 16.04 -5.79
N PHE A 271 5.75 15.08 -5.57
CA PHE A 271 5.75 13.80 -6.27
C PHE A 271 5.41 12.67 -5.29
N PRO A 272 4.62 11.66 -5.72
CA PRO A 272 4.39 10.48 -4.90
C PRO A 272 5.67 9.67 -4.71
N HIS A 273 5.71 8.87 -3.64
CA HIS A 273 6.75 7.87 -3.41
C HIS A 273 6.37 6.53 -4.06
N CYS A 274 5.06 6.25 -4.10
CA CYS A 274 4.51 5.01 -4.63
C CYS A 274 3.42 5.30 -5.65
N ILE A 275 3.34 4.42 -6.66
CA ILE A 275 2.27 4.41 -7.66
C ILE A 275 1.61 3.04 -7.52
N SER A 276 0.50 3.00 -6.79
CA SER A 276 -0.30 1.80 -6.58
C SER A 276 -1.68 1.91 -7.27
N THR A 277 -2.40 0.81 -7.36
CA THR A 277 -3.68 0.73 -8.09
C THR A 277 -4.94 0.82 -7.25
#